data_6ba4ec611998a8f6d2109f6cfe429cab
#
_entry.id   6ba4ec611998a8f6d2109f6cfe429cab
#
_cell.length_a   1.000
_cell.length_b   1.000
_cell.length_c   1.000
_cell.angle_alpha   90.00
_cell.angle_beta   90.00
_cell.angle_gamma   90.00
#
_symmetry.space_group_name_H-M   'P 1'
#
loop_
_entity.id
_entity.type
_entity.pdbx_description
1 polymer ?
#
loop_
_entity_poly.entity_id
_entity_poly.type
_entity_poly.pdbx_seq_one_letter_code
_entity_poly.pdbx_strand_id
1 'polypeptide(L)'
;MKKQLLTAVAAVAICAFGNAAFAGMDEAKKWIDSEFQPSALSKDEQLSEMEWFIKAAEPFKGMEINVLSETIPTHEYESKVLTKAFEEITGIKVNHQLLGEGEVVQAVQTQMQTNRNLYDAYVNDSDLIGTHSRLQLAVNLTDFMAGDGKDVTNPMLDLEDFMGRSFTTGPDGKLYQLPDQQFANLYWFRKDWFDNPDLKARFKAKYGYDLGVPVNWSAYEDIAEFFTNDVKEIDGVRVYGHMDYGKRAPDLGWRMTDAWLSMAGAGSKGLPNGVPIDEWGIRMEAGSCNPAGASVSRGGGTNGPAAVYAIRKWDEWLRNYAPPGAADYDFYQSLPALSQGNVAQQIFWYTAFTASMVAPKSEGNNTVDDAGNPQWRMAPSPHGPYWEEGQKLGYQDAGSWTLFKSTPVDRQKAAWLYAQFVVSKTVDVKKSHVGLTFIRDTTVRHQSFTDRAPKLGGLVEFYRSPDRVLWSPTGVNVPDYPKLAQLWWQNIGDVNSGTFTPQEAMDRLAGEMDQVMSRMERADKANSTYGGCGPRLNDEKDPSEWLGKGGAKAKLGNEKPKGETVSYDELVKRWAQN
;
A
#
# COMPACT_ATOMS: atom_id res chain seq x y z
N MET A 1 -66.82 -1.73 17.80
CA MET A 1 -66.05 -2.17 16.62
C MET A 1 -64.72 -1.43 16.36
N LYS A 2 -64.52 -0.17 16.76
CA LYS A 2 -63.23 0.57 16.51
C LYS A 2 -62.04 0.24 17.44
N LYS A 3 -62.30 -0.38 18.62
CA LYS A 3 -61.22 -0.75 19.57
C LYS A 3 -60.56 -2.09 19.28
N GLN A 4 -61.19 -2.99 18.52
CA GLN A 4 -60.60 -4.29 18.19
C GLN A 4 -59.67 -4.23 16.93
N LEU A 5 -59.84 -3.22 16.06
CA LEU A 5 -58.96 -3.04 14.90
C LEU A 5 -57.57 -2.49 15.26
N LEU A 6 -57.47 -1.66 16.29
CA LEU A 6 -56.19 -1.08 16.71
C LEU A 6 -55.24 -2.11 17.40
N THR A 7 -55.82 -3.10 18.08
CA THR A 7 -55.03 -4.15 18.75
C THR A 7 -54.46 -5.18 17.76
N ALA A 8 -55.17 -5.44 16.65
CA ALA A 8 -54.69 -6.36 15.62
C ALA A 8 -53.53 -5.81 14.80
N VAL A 9 -53.52 -4.49 14.54
CA VAL A 9 -52.44 -3.82 13.76
C VAL A 9 -51.15 -3.76 14.58
N ALA A 10 -51.22 -3.51 15.91
CA ALA A 10 -50.04 -3.51 16.78
C ALA A 10 -49.41 -4.90 16.93
N ALA A 11 -50.20 -5.98 17.00
CA ALA A 11 -49.70 -7.34 17.11
C ALA A 11 -49.01 -7.84 15.81
N VAL A 12 -49.48 -7.42 14.62
CA VAL A 12 -48.87 -7.78 13.36
C VAL A 12 -47.54 -7.06 13.15
N ALA A 13 -47.42 -5.79 13.59
CA ALA A 13 -46.18 -5.05 13.49
C ALA A 13 -45.04 -5.64 14.38
N ILE A 14 -45.37 -6.06 15.60
CA ILE A 14 -44.41 -6.68 16.53
C ILE A 14 -43.93 -8.06 16.02
N CYS A 15 -44.81 -8.85 15.40
CA CYS A 15 -44.43 -10.15 14.83
C CYS A 15 -43.58 -9.98 13.55
N ALA A 16 -43.78 -8.93 12.76
CA ALA A 16 -42.97 -8.68 11.55
C ALA A 16 -41.52 -8.24 11.89
N PHE A 17 -41.36 -7.43 12.92
CA PHE A 17 -40.00 -7.02 13.36
C PHE A 17 -39.24 -8.18 14.02
N GLY A 18 -39.88 -9.04 14.78
CA GLY A 18 -39.26 -10.23 15.35
C GLY A 18 -38.79 -11.22 14.30
N ASN A 19 -39.58 -11.49 13.27
CA ASN A 19 -39.21 -12.43 12.20
C ASN A 19 -38.06 -11.91 11.31
N ALA A 20 -38.00 -10.63 11.06
CA ALA A 20 -36.92 -10.04 10.23
C ALA A 20 -35.56 -10.06 10.96
N ALA A 21 -35.55 -9.85 12.27
CA ALA A 21 -34.33 -9.94 13.07
C ALA A 21 -33.84 -11.40 13.20
N PHE A 22 -34.74 -12.36 13.31
CA PHE A 22 -34.39 -13.78 13.32
C PHE A 22 -33.84 -14.24 11.97
N ALA A 23 -34.36 -13.78 10.85
CA ALA A 23 -33.86 -14.14 9.53
C ALA A 23 -32.39 -13.67 9.34
N GLY A 24 -32.02 -12.45 9.73
CA GLY A 24 -30.65 -11.96 9.66
C GLY A 24 -29.67 -12.77 10.50
N MET A 25 -30.07 -13.21 11.70
CA MET A 25 -29.23 -14.06 12.57
C MET A 25 -29.05 -15.48 12.02
N ASP A 26 -30.06 -16.05 11.36
CA ASP A 26 -29.94 -17.38 10.73
C ASP A 26 -28.97 -17.31 9.53
N GLU A 27 -29.03 -16.26 8.72
CA GLU A 27 -28.05 -16.02 7.65
C GLU A 27 -26.65 -15.76 8.22
N ALA A 28 -26.52 -14.97 9.30
CA ALA A 28 -25.24 -14.75 9.97
C ALA A 28 -24.59 -16.07 10.42
N LYS A 29 -25.35 -16.96 11.07
CA LYS A 29 -24.86 -18.30 11.46
C LYS A 29 -24.38 -19.11 10.26
N LYS A 30 -25.15 -19.11 9.18
CA LYS A 30 -24.80 -19.80 7.93
C LYS A 30 -23.49 -19.28 7.35
N TRP A 31 -23.29 -17.95 7.25
CA TRP A 31 -22.08 -17.34 6.75
C TRP A 31 -20.87 -17.61 7.67
N ILE A 32 -21.04 -17.54 8.99
CA ILE A 32 -20.00 -17.88 9.98
C ILE A 32 -19.55 -19.33 9.80
N ASP A 33 -20.47 -20.27 9.64
CA ASP A 33 -20.15 -21.69 9.55
C ASP A 33 -19.56 -22.10 8.19
N SER A 34 -19.99 -21.45 7.10
CA SER A 34 -19.60 -21.84 5.74
C SER A 34 -18.45 -21.03 5.16
N GLU A 35 -18.31 -19.74 5.53
CA GLU A 35 -17.37 -18.84 4.84
C GLU A 35 -16.39 -18.13 5.78
N PHE A 36 -16.83 -17.64 6.96
CA PHE A 36 -16.01 -16.79 7.82
C PHE A 36 -15.06 -17.55 8.73
N GLN A 37 -14.58 -18.71 8.29
CA GLN A 37 -13.57 -19.48 9.00
C GLN A 37 -12.28 -19.59 8.18
N PRO A 38 -11.10 -19.48 8.82
CA PRO A 38 -10.87 -19.20 10.25
C PRO A 38 -11.15 -17.74 10.63
N SER A 39 -11.36 -17.48 11.93
CA SER A 39 -11.60 -16.15 12.47
C SER A 39 -10.77 -15.91 13.75
N ALA A 40 -10.45 -14.65 14.03
CA ALA A 40 -9.82 -14.25 15.28
C ALA A 40 -10.76 -14.33 16.49
N LEU A 41 -12.08 -14.42 16.25
CA LEU A 41 -13.12 -14.53 17.28
C LEU A 41 -13.64 -15.96 17.44
N SER A 42 -14.06 -16.30 18.64
CA SER A 42 -14.89 -17.49 18.88
C SER A 42 -16.24 -17.36 18.17
N LYS A 43 -16.95 -18.48 17.97
CA LYS A 43 -18.27 -18.45 17.31
C LYS A 43 -19.30 -17.58 18.04
N ASP A 44 -19.27 -17.56 19.35
CA ASP A 44 -20.20 -16.74 20.16
C ASP A 44 -19.89 -15.25 20.01
N GLU A 45 -18.61 -14.87 19.96
CA GLU A 45 -18.20 -13.50 19.69
C GLU A 45 -18.54 -13.09 18.25
N GLN A 46 -18.33 -13.96 17.25
CA GLN A 46 -18.75 -13.71 15.88
C GLN A 46 -20.26 -13.46 15.78
N LEU A 47 -21.06 -14.26 16.46
CA LEU A 47 -22.52 -14.08 16.50
C LEU A 47 -22.89 -12.74 17.17
N SER A 48 -22.21 -12.36 18.23
CA SER A 48 -22.43 -11.07 18.91
C SER A 48 -22.06 -9.87 18.01
N GLU A 49 -20.97 -9.98 17.24
CA GLU A 49 -20.58 -8.97 16.28
C GLU A 49 -21.60 -8.84 15.14
N MET A 50 -22.10 -9.97 14.61
CA MET A 50 -23.14 -9.97 13.57
C MET A 50 -24.49 -9.45 14.09
N GLU A 51 -24.89 -9.78 15.32
CA GLU A 51 -26.08 -9.22 15.94
C GLU A 51 -26.01 -7.68 16.03
N TRP A 52 -24.83 -7.16 16.37
CA TRP A 52 -24.60 -5.72 16.36
C TRP A 52 -24.78 -5.11 14.97
N PHE A 53 -24.20 -5.72 13.91
CA PHE A 53 -24.38 -5.24 12.53
C PHE A 53 -25.83 -5.24 12.08
N ILE A 54 -26.58 -6.32 12.39
CA ILE A 54 -28.01 -6.42 12.07
C ILE A 54 -28.80 -5.28 12.71
N LYS A 55 -28.53 -5.01 14.00
CA LYS A 55 -29.21 -3.97 14.76
C LYS A 55 -28.85 -2.58 14.28
N ALA A 56 -27.58 -2.31 14.04
CA ALA A 56 -27.11 -1.02 13.56
C ALA A 56 -27.58 -0.71 12.13
N ALA A 57 -27.77 -1.75 11.30
CA ALA A 57 -28.25 -1.62 9.92
C ALA A 57 -29.78 -1.43 9.80
N GLU A 58 -30.54 -1.66 10.86
CA GLU A 58 -32.03 -1.63 10.81
C GLU A 58 -32.61 -0.36 10.18
N PRO A 59 -32.13 0.86 10.49
CA PRO A 59 -32.64 2.10 9.87
C PRO A 59 -32.38 2.19 8.37
N PHE A 60 -31.48 1.40 7.83
CA PHE A 60 -31.00 1.47 6.44
C PHE A 60 -31.42 0.25 5.59
N LYS A 61 -32.26 -0.63 6.13
CA LYS A 61 -32.79 -1.80 5.39
C LYS A 61 -33.46 -1.39 4.08
N GLY A 62 -33.07 -2.08 3.00
CA GLY A 62 -33.54 -1.79 1.64
C GLY A 62 -32.79 -0.64 0.95
N MET A 63 -31.85 0.02 1.63
CA MET A 63 -30.96 0.99 0.99
C MET A 63 -29.99 0.26 0.06
N GLU A 64 -29.70 0.89 -1.07
CA GLU A 64 -28.66 0.46 -2.01
C GLU A 64 -27.54 1.48 -2.00
N ILE A 65 -26.30 1.04 -1.71
CA ILE A 65 -25.09 1.86 -1.72
C ILE A 65 -24.17 1.44 -2.86
N ASN A 66 -23.37 2.39 -3.36
CA ASN A 66 -22.42 2.15 -4.42
C ASN A 66 -21.01 2.41 -3.89
N VAL A 67 -20.12 1.45 -4.04
CA VAL A 67 -18.72 1.58 -3.61
C VAL A 67 -17.78 1.19 -4.74
N LEU A 68 -16.55 1.69 -4.70
CA LEU A 68 -15.57 1.58 -5.76
C LEU A 68 -14.22 1.15 -5.19
N SER A 69 -13.54 0.23 -5.87
CA SER A 69 -12.14 -0.15 -5.58
C SER A 69 -11.42 -0.66 -6.82
N GLU A 70 -10.14 -0.92 -6.68
CA GLU A 70 -9.33 -1.54 -7.72
C GLU A 70 -9.60 -3.04 -7.87
N THR A 71 -9.22 -3.60 -9.04
CA THR A 71 -9.42 -5.02 -9.36
C THR A 71 -8.23 -5.85 -8.87
N ILE A 72 -8.31 -6.33 -7.62
CA ILE A 72 -7.34 -7.23 -7.00
C ILE A 72 -8.06 -8.35 -6.24
N PRO A 73 -7.40 -9.46 -5.88
CA PRO A 73 -8.04 -10.62 -5.24
C PRO A 73 -8.84 -10.28 -3.97
N THR A 74 -8.36 -9.36 -3.15
CA THR A 74 -9.06 -8.89 -1.94
C THR A 74 -10.42 -8.27 -2.28
N HIS A 75 -10.41 -7.29 -3.19
CA HIS A 75 -11.63 -6.57 -3.59
C HIS A 75 -12.56 -7.43 -4.46
N GLU A 76 -12.01 -8.39 -5.21
CA GLU A 76 -12.85 -9.38 -5.90
C GLU A 76 -13.62 -10.26 -4.91
N TYR A 77 -12.99 -10.65 -3.80
CA TYR A 77 -13.66 -11.40 -2.74
C TYR A 77 -14.73 -10.54 -2.06
N GLU A 78 -14.42 -9.29 -1.77
CA GLU A 78 -15.40 -8.36 -1.22
C GLU A 78 -16.60 -8.17 -2.15
N SER A 79 -16.36 -7.87 -3.41
CA SER A 79 -17.41 -7.61 -4.40
C SER A 79 -18.27 -8.84 -4.70
N LYS A 80 -17.69 -10.06 -4.74
CA LYS A 80 -18.39 -11.27 -5.14
C LYS A 80 -19.01 -12.05 -3.97
N VAL A 81 -18.42 -11.95 -2.78
CA VAL A 81 -18.79 -12.77 -1.61
C VAL A 81 -19.28 -11.91 -0.46
N LEU A 82 -18.50 -10.91 -0.02
CA LEU A 82 -18.82 -10.14 1.17
C LEU A 82 -20.00 -9.18 0.98
N THR A 83 -20.20 -8.61 -0.22
CA THR A 83 -21.42 -7.84 -0.53
C THR A 83 -22.67 -8.67 -0.33
N LYS A 84 -22.66 -9.92 -0.82
CA LYS A 84 -23.79 -10.83 -0.69
C LYS A 84 -24.04 -11.19 0.79
N ALA A 85 -22.97 -11.50 1.52
CA ALA A 85 -23.07 -11.79 2.95
C ALA A 85 -23.64 -10.59 3.72
N PHE A 86 -23.15 -9.39 3.45
CA PHE A 86 -23.62 -8.18 4.10
C PHE A 86 -25.10 -7.90 3.79
N GLU A 87 -25.53 -8.05 2.53
CA GLU A 87 -26.94 -7.88 2.14
C GLU A 87 -27.85 -8.91 2.82
N GLU A 88 -27.48 -10.20 2.82
CA GLU A 88 -28.26 -11.26 3.45
C GLU A 88 -28.37 -11.08 4.96
N ILE A 89 -27.33 -10.59 5.63
CA ILE A 89 -27.28 -10.38 7.09
C ILE A 89 -27.98 -9.08 7.49
N THR A 90 -27.74 -7.97 6.78
CA THR A 90 -28.16 -6.63 7.21
C THR A 90 -29.36 -6.07 6.44
N GLY A 91 -29.64 -6.56 5.24
CA GLY A 91 -30.65 -6.02 4.34
C GLY A 91 -30.24 -4.75 3.60
N ILE A 92 -28.97 -4.34 3.65
CA ILE A 92 -28.39 -3.24 2.85
C ILE A 92 -27.72 -3.84 1.61
N LYS A 93 -28.12 -3.41 0.42
CA LYS A 93 -27.52 -3.86 -0.83
C LYS A 93 -26.28 -3.05 -1.14
N VAL A 94 -25.20 -3.71 -1.57
CA VAL A 94 -23.95 -3.07 -1.96
C VAL A 94 -23.61 -3.38 -3.42
N ASN A 95 -23.47 -2.35 -4.24
CA ASN A 95 -22.90 -2.45 -5.57
C ASN A 95 -21.42 -2.08 -5.49
N HIS A 96 -20.55 -3.08 -5.44
CA HIS A 96 -19.11 -2.89 -5.37
C HIS A 96 -18.51 -2.99 -6.77
N GLN A 97 -18.23 -1.83 -7.38
CA GLN A 97 -17.60 -1.73 -8.69
C GLN A 97 -16.10 -1.91 -8.58
N LEU A 98 -15.52 -2.68 -9.50
CA LEU A 98 -14.09 -2.90 -9.63
C LEU A 98 -13.58 -2.26 -10.92
N LEU A 99 -12.51 -1.47 -10.82
CA LEU A 99 -11.85 -0.79 -11.95
C LEU A 99 -10.33 -1.02 -11.88
N GLY A 100 -9.61 -0.59 -12.92
CA GLY A 100 -8.15 -0.44 -12.81
C GLY A 100 -7.81 0.71 -11.84
N GLU A 101 -6.69 0.63 -11.14
CA GLU A 101 -6.32 1.61 -10.10
C GLU A 101 -6.34 3.05 -10.62
N GLY A 102 -5.69 3.34 -11.76
CA GLY A 102 -5.73 4.67 -12.36
C GLY A 102 -7.14 5.17 -12.70
N GLU A 103 -8.06 4.26 -13.03
CA GLU A 103 -9.47 4.59 -13.28
C GLU A 103 -10.21 4.90 -11.97
N VAL A 104 -9.88 4.20 -10.87
CA VAL A 104 -10.40 4.52 -9.53
C VAL A 104 -9.99 5.93 -9.13
N VAL A 105 -8.71 6.27 -9.22
CA VAL A 105 -8.19 7.61 -8.92
C VAL A 105 -8.91 8.68 -9.75
N GLN A 106 -9.10 8.45 -11.05
CA GLN A 106 -9.79 9.39 -11.94
C GLN A 106 -11.27 9.55 -11.57
N ALA A 107 -11.97 8.45 -11.29
CA ALA A 107 -13.38 8.47 -10.90
C ALA A 107 -13.59 9.22 -9.59
N VAL A 108 -12.75 8.93 -8.57
CA VAL A 108 -12.76 9.60 -7.27
C VAL A 108 -12.51 11.10 -7.40
N GLN A 109 -11.48 11.51 -8.16
CA GLN A 109 -11.18 12.92 -8.41
C GLN A 109 -12.33 13.63 -9.14
N THR A 110 -12.92 12.97 -10.14
CA THR A 110 -14.07 13.54 -10.89
C THR A 110 -15.26 13.77 -9.96
N GLN A 111 -15.59 12.79 -9.11
CA GLN A 111 -16.68 12.94 -8.14
C GLN A 111 -16.41 14.09 -7.17
N MET A 112 -15.21 14.17 -6.61
CA MET A 112 -14.83 15.22 -5.66
C MET A 112 -14.87 16.62 -6.27
N GLN A 113 -14.42 16.77 -7.53
CA GLN A 113 -14.43 18.06 -8.23
C GLN A 113 -15.83 18.51 -8.65
N THR A 114 -16.70 17.56 -9.02
CA THR A 114 -18.03 17.87 -9.54
C THR A 114 -19.15 17.83 -8.50
N ASN A 115 -18.86 17.33 -7.32
CA ASN A 115 -19.83 17.07 -6.23
C ASN A 115 -20.99 16.14 -6.67
N ARG A 116 -20.76 15.29 -7.65
CA ARG A 116 -21.75 14.28 -8.10
C ARG A 116 -21.51 13.00 -7.32
N ASN A 117 -22.46 12.60 -6.49
CA ASN A 117 -22.40 11.37 -5.72
C ASN A 117 -22.79 10.16 -6.59
N LEU A 118 -21.81 9.58 -7.27
CA LEU A 118 -21.94 8.29 -7.96
C LEU A 118 -21.64 7.14 -6.99
N TYR A 119 -20.68 7.36 -6.10
CA TYR A 119 -20.22 6.41 -5.09
C TYR A 119 -20.40 7.00 -3.68
N ASP A 120 -20.67 6.13 -2.71
CA ASP A 120 -20.82 6.49 -1.29
C ASP A 120 -19.51 6.37 -0.53
N ALA A 121 -18.67 5.41 -0.94
CA ALA A 121 -17.32 5.19 -0.44
C ALA A 121 -16.42 4.57 -1.52
N TYR A 122 -15.12 4.60 -1.27
CA TYR A 122 -14.14 3.95 -2.13
C TYR A 122 -12.99 3.38 -1.31
N VAL A 123 -12.28 2.39 -1.88
CA VAL A 123 -10.97 1.97 -1.42
C VAL A 123 -9.94 2.41 -2.43
N ASN A 124 -8.90 3.06 -1.98
CA ASN A 124 -7.69 3.35 -2.73
C ASN A 124 -6.53 3.52 -1.75
N ASP A 125 -5.35 3.71 -2.30
CA ASP A 125 -4.12 3.85 -1.55
C ASP A 125 -4.12 5.03 -0.59
N SER A 126 -3.41 4.91 0.51
CA SER A 126 -3.33 5.95 1.54
C SER A 126 -2.61 7.21 1.06
N ASP A 127 -1.88 7.14 -0.05
CA ASP A 127 -1.17 8.28 -0.64
C ASP A 127 -2.09 9.41 -1.13
N LEU A 128 -3.38 9.12 -1.39
CA LEU A 128 -4.38 10.15 -1.67
C LEU A 128 -4.81 10.97 -0.43
N ILE A 129 -4.49 10.51 0.78
CA ILE A 129 -4.94 11.16 2.02
C ILE A 129 -4.43 12.60 2.13
N GLY A 130 -3.19 12.86 1.71
CA GLY A 130 -2.60 14.19 1.71
C GLY A 130 -3.37 15.19 0.84
N THR A 131 -3.92 14.73 -0.27
CA THR A 131 -4.77 15.53 -1.16
C THR A 131 -6.18 15.68 -0.59
N HIS A 132 -6.82 14.58 -0.19
CA HIS A 132 -8.24 14.58 0.18
C HIS A 132 -8.50 15.25 1.53
N SER A 133 -7.62 15.06 2.53
CA SER A 133 -7.73 15.75 3.83
C SER A 133 -7.53 17.26 3.68
N ARG A 134 -6.54 17.66 2.89
CA ARG A 134 -6.20 19.06 2.61
C ARG A 134 -7.33 19.79 1.91
N LEU A 135 -7.96 19.18 0.93
CA LEU A 135 -9.14 19.72 0.22
C LEU A 135 -10.44 19.52 0.98
N GLN A 136 -10.42 18.87 2.13
CA GLN A 136 -11.60 18.56 2.95
C GLN A 136 -12.71 17.82 2.18
N LEU A 137 -12.33 16.92 1.31
CA LEU A 137 -13.23 16.15 0.42
C LEU A 137 -13.59 14.77 0.98
N ALA A 138 -12.77 14.24 1.90
CA ALA A 138 -13.04 13.02 2.65
C ALA A 138 -13.68 13.34 4.01
N VAL A 139 -14.46 12.40 4.52
CA VAL A 139 -14.99 12.46 5.89
C VAL A 139 -13.84 12.25 6.88
N ASN A 140 -13.73 13.12 7.86
CA ASN A 140 -12.87 12.90 9.01
C ASN A 140 -13.49 11.81 9.89
N LEU A 141 -12.95 10.59 9.83
CA LEU A 141 -13.52 9.44 10.54
C LEU A 141 -13.43 9.59 12.06
N THR A 142 -12.39 10.28 12.59
CA THR A 142 -12.30 10.53 14.04
C THR A 142 -13.50 11.32 14.53
N ASP A 143 -13.86 12.40 13.83
CA ASP A 143 -15.00 13.25 14.21
C ASP A 143 -16.33 12.57 13.88
N PHE A 144 -16.40 11.82 12.78
CA PHE A 144 -17.58 11.06 12.39
C PHE A 144 -17.96 9.99 13.43
N MET A 145 -17.00 9.18 13.87
CA MET A 145 -17.21 8.16 14.91
C MET A 145 -17.62 8.77 16.27
N ALA A 146 -17.17 9.99 16.57
CA ALA A 146 -17.56 10.69 17.78
C ALA A 146 -18.94 11.39 17.67
N GLY A 147 -19.37 11.70 16.45
CA GLY A 147 -20.59 12.45 16.12
C GLY A 147 -21.63 11.64 15.34
N ASP A 148 -21.82 11.98 14.08
CA ASP A 148 -22.89 11.43 13.22
C ASP A 148 -22.83 9.91 13.03
N GLY A 149 -21.66 9.32 13.03
CA GLY A 149 -21.43 7.88 12.85
C GLY A 149 -21.39 7.07 14.16
N LYS A 150 -21.60 7.70 15.30
CA LYS A 150 -21.43 7.06 16.62
C LYS A 150 -22.32 5.82 16.81
N ASP A 151 -23.55 5.90 16.38
CA ASP A 151 -24.56 4.84 16.49
C ASP A 151 -24.34 3.67 15.54
N VAL A 152 -23.50 3.86 14.52
CA VAL A 152 -23.12 2.87 13.50
C VAL A 152 -21.62 2.51 13.54
N THR A 153 -20.91 2.87 14.59
CA THR A 153 -19.52 2.48 14.80
C THR A 153 -19.48 1.22 15.69
N ASN A 154 -18.94 0.14 15.14
CA ASN A 154 -18.84 -1.16 15.81
C ASN A 154 -17.95 -1.04 17.07
N PRO A 155 -18.47 -1.37 18.26
CA PRO A 155 -17.67 -1.35 19.48
C PRO A 155 -16.51 -2.37 19.48
N MET A 156 -16.55 -3.36 18.60
CA MET A 156 -15.50 -4.36 18.41
C MET A 156 -14.53 -3.99 17.29
N LEU A 157 -14.64 -2.79 16.69
CA LEU A 157 -13.78 -2.34 15.57
C LEU A 157 -12.29 -2.36 15.93
N ASP A 158 -11.95 -2.00 17.18
CA ASP A 158 -10.58 -2.09 17.73
C ASP A 158 -9.52 -1.47 16.81
N LEU A 159 -9.49 -0.15 16.78
CA LEU A 159 -8.58 0.62 15.91
C LEU A 159 -7.10 0.39 16.25
N GLU A 160 -6.77 -0.02 17.48
CA GLU A 160 -5.38 -0.28 17.89
C GLU A 160 -4.84 -1.59 17.31
N ASP A 161 -5.71 -2.52 16.92
CA ASP A 161 -5.34 -3.78 16.26
C ASP A 161 -4.93 -3.59 14.78
N PHE A 162 -5.26 -2.41 14.18
CA PHE A 162 -4.88 -2.14 12.79
C PHE A 162 -3.42 -1.73 12.66
N MET A 163 -2.66 -2.49 11.89
CA MET A 163 -1.23 -2.25 11.64
C MET A 163 -0.98 -0.99 10.80
N GLY A 164 -1.89 -0.65 9.88
CA GLY A 164 -1.75 0.47 8.95
C GLY A 164 -2.39 1.79 9.41
N ARG A 165 -2.81 1.92 10.67
CA ARG A 165 -3.52 3.11 11.15
C ARG A 165 -2.72 4.42 10.98
N SER A 166 -1.42 4.39 11.17
CA SER A 166 -0.57 5.57 10.96
C SER A 166 -0.56 6.03 9.50
N PHE A 167 -0.78 5.12 8.55
CA PHE A 167 -0.82 5.41 7.12
C PHE A 167 -2.12 6.09 6.70
N THR A 168 -3.18 5.92 7.48
CA THR A 168 -4.53 6.43 7.22
C THR A 168 -4.89 7.64 8.08
N THR A 169 -3.88 8.18 8.77
CA THR A 169 -3.98 9.37 9.62
C THR A 169 -3.43 10.58 8.87
N GLY A 170 -4.24 11.62 8.74
CA GLY A 170 -3.83 12.85 8.08
C GLY A 170 -2.80 13.67 8.88
N PRO A 171 -2.24 14.72 8.26
CA PRO A 171 -1.26 15.60 8.91
C PRO A 171 -1.77 16.30 10.18
N ASP A 172 -3.08 16.41 10.34
CA ASP A 172 -3.76 16.98 11.52
C ASP A 172 -3.92 15.97 12.68
N GLY A 173 -3.43 14.75 12.52
CA GLY A 173 -3.55 13.67 13.50
C GLY A 173 -4.91 12.98 13.52
N LYS A 174 -5.77 13.25 12.55
CA LYS A 174 -7.12 12.66 12.44
C LYS A 174 -7.12 11.48 11.48
N LEU A 175 -7.90 10.46 11.79
CA LEU A 175 -8.15 9.33 10.91
C LEU A 175 -9.11 9.74 9.79
N TYR A 176 -8.72 9.52 8.54
CA TYR A 176 -9.54 9.80 7.34
C TYR A 176 -9.92 8.53 6.57
N GLN A 177 -9.22 7.43 6.79
CA GLN A 177 -9.45 6.18 6.08
C GLN A 177 -9.43 5.01 7.07
N LEU A 178 -10.19 3.96 6.78
CA LEU A 178 -10.16 2.70 7.53
C LEU A 178 -9.36 1.67 6.74
N PRO A 179 -8.24 1.14 7.28
CA PRO A 179 -7.42 0.17 6.57
C PRO A 179 -8.22 -1.05 6.11
N ASP A 180 -8.04 -1.45 4.87
CA ASP A 180 -8.69 -2.58 4.23
C ASP A 180 -7.72 -3.65 3.76
N GLN A 181 -6.63 -3.25 3.18
CA GLN A 181 -5.51 -4.08 2.78
C GLN A 181 -4.20 -3.36 3.06
N GLN A 182 -3.11 -4.10 3.08
CA GLN A 182 -1.78 -3.54 3.28
C GLN A 182 -0.79 -4.20 2.33
N PHE A 183 0.16 -3.40 1.83
CA PHE A 183 1.24 -3.89 0.98
C PHE A 183 2.48 -3.03 1.15
N ALA A 184 3.63 -3.60 0.80
CA ALA A 184 4.91 -2.92 0.86
C ALA A 184 5.77 -3.32 -0.33
N ASN A 185 6.63 -2.41 -0.77
CA ASN A 185 7.72 -2.73 -1.66
C ASN A 185 8.80 -3.49 -0.90
N LEU A 186 8.97 -4.76 -1.21
CA LEU A 186 9.90 -5.66 -0.56
C LEU A 186 10.90 -6.20 -1.56
N TYR A 187 12.06 -6.61 -1.07
CA TYR A 187 13.03 -7.34 -1.86
C TYR A 187 12.66 -8.82 -1.92
N TRP A 188 12.70 -9.38 -3.13
CA TRP A 188 12.40 -10.78 -3.43
C TRP A 188 13.54 -11.44 -4.17
N PHE A 189 13.86 -12.70 -3.83
CA PHE A 189 14.94 -13.44 -4.44
C PHE A 189 14.64 -14.94 -4.53
N ARG A 190 15.29 -15.62 -5.48
CA ARG A 190 15.23 -17.06 -5.67
C ARG A 190 16.15 -17.75 -4.68
N LYS A 191 15.58 -18.20 -3.54
CA LYS A 191 16.36 -18.86 -2.47
C LYS A 191 17.04 -20.12 -2.96
N ASP A 192 16.40 -20.91 -3.81
CA ASP A 192 16.99 -22.11 -4.44
C ASP A 192 18.27 -21.80 -5.21
N TRP A 193 18.34 -20.68 -5.94
CA TRP A 193 19.54 -20.25 -6.63
C TRP A 193 20.58 -19.65 -5.69
N PHE A 194 20.14 -18.86 -4.72
CA PHE A 194 21.04 -18.24 -3.73
C PHE A 194 21.67 -19.29 -2.80
N ASP A 195 21.02 -20.42 -2.57
CA ASP A 195 21.55 -21.52 -1.75
C ASP A 195 22.42 -22.50 -2.54
N ASN A 196 22.43 -22.41 -3.87
CA ASN A 196 23.23 -23.31 -4.72
C ASN A 196 24.73 -23.14 -4.43
N PRO A 197 25.45 -24.21 -4.01
CA PRO A 197 26.86 -24.10 -3.59
C PRO A 197 27.81 -23.65 -4.71
N ASP A 198 27.56 -24.05 -5.97
CA ASP A 198 28.37 -23.63 -7.11
C ASP A 198 28.18 -22.13 -7.40
N LEU A 199 26.93 -21.65 -7.42
CA LEU A 199 26.65 -20.22 -7.61
C LEU A 199 27.24 -19.37 -6.49
N LYS A 200 27.16 -19.82 -5.22
CA LYS A 200 27.82 -19.15 -4.08
C LYS A 200 29.34 -19.07 -4.26
N ALA A 201 29.97 -20.16 -4.65
CA ALA A 201 31.43 -20.20 -4.85
C ALA A 201 31.85 -19.26 -5.99
N ARG A 202 31.14 -19.29 -7.12
CA ARG A 202 31.42 -18.44 -8.29
C ARG A 202 31.21 -16.96 -7.96
N PHE A 203 30.13 -16.60 -7.26
CA PHE A 203 29.85 -15.23 -6.84
C PHE A 203 30.97 -14.72 -5.91
N LYS A 204 31.30 -15.48 -4.89
CA LYS A 204 32.36 -15.13 -3.93
C LYS A 204 33.72 -14.96 -4.60
N ALA A 205 34.05 -15.82 -5.57
CA ALA A 205 35.29 -15.70 -6.32
C ALA A 205 35.36 -14.40 -7.15
N LYS A 206 34.25 -13.94 -7.69
CA LYS A 206 34.17 -12.71 -8.51
C LYS A 206 34.15 -11.43 -7.65
N TYR A 207 33.28 -11.39 -6.64
CA TYR A 207 32.98 -10.14 -5.92
C TYR A 207 33.66 -10.03 -4.54
N GLY A 208 34.20 -11.14 -4.01
CA GLY A 208 34.94 -11.16 -2.75
C GLY A 208 34.09 -11.13 -1.47
N TYR A 209 32.78 -11.41 -1.58
CA TYR A 209 31.83 -11.58 -0.48
C TYR A 209 30.78 -12.63 -0.83
N ASP A 210 29.98 -13.05 0.15
CA ASP A 210 29.04 -14.16 -0.03
C ASP A 210 27.79 -13.74 -0.79
N LEU A 211 27.26 -14.61 -1.64
CA LEU A 211 25.92 -14.47 -2.22
C LEU A 211 24.87 -14.60 -1.12
N GLY A 212 24.05 -13.59 -0.92
CA GLY A 212 23.03 -13.52 0.11
C GLY A 212 22.07 -12.38 -0.12
N VAL A 213 21.22 -12.08 0.87
CA VAL A 213 20.30 -10.95 0.81
C VAL A 213 21.09 -9.64 0.77
N PRO A 214 20.94 -8.80 -0.26
CA PRO A 214 21.67 -7.54 -0.37
C PRO A 214 21.21 -6.55 0.68
N VAL A 215 22.17 -5.93 1.38
CA VAL A 215 21.91 -4.82 2.30
C VAL A 215 21.95 -3.49 1.55
N ASN A 216 22.81 -3.38 0.57
CA ASN A 216 22.98 -2.16 -0.22
C ASN A 216 22.82 -2.38 -1.74
N TRP A 217 22.64 -1.28 -2.46
CA TRP A 217 22.45 -1.32 -3.92
C TRP A 217 23.67 -1.83 -4.68
N SER A 218 24.87 -1.70 -4.14
CA SER A 218 26.06 -2.28 -4.76
C SER A 218 25.97 -3.80 -4.81
N ALA A 219 25.55 -4.44 -3.72
CA ALA A 219 25.34 -5.88 -3.70
C ALA A 219 24.17 -6.30 -4.61
N TYR A 220 23.07 -5.56 -4.62
CA TYR A 220 21.95 -5.80 -5.54
C TYR A 220 22.42 -5.79 -7.00
N GLU A 221 23.19 -4.76 -7.38
CA GLU A 221 23.72 -4.62 -8.75
C GLU A 221 24.71 -5.74 -9.09
N ASP A 222 25.63 -6.10 -8.17
CA ASP A 222 26.57 -7.19 -8.38
C ASP A 222 25.84 -8.54 -8.57
N ILE A 223 24.76 -8.78 -7.83
CA ILE A 223 23.90 -9.96 -7.99
C ILE A 223 23.16 -9.91 -9.33
N ALA A 224 22.64 -8.75 -9.71
CA ALA A 224 21.96 -8.57 -10.99
C ALA A 224 22.90 -8.83 -12.17
N GLU A 225 24.10 -8.27 -12.14
CA GLU A 225 25.14 -8.52 -13.13
C GLU A 225 25.53 -10.01 -13.17
N PHE A 226 25.74 -10.63 -12.01
CA PHE A 226 26.17 -12.03 -11.91
C PHE A 226 25.19 -12.98 -12.60
N PHE A 227 23.92 -12.90 -12.28
CA PHE A 227 22.94 -13.80 -12.91
C PHE A 227 22.75 -13.50 -14.40
N THR A 228 22.77 -12.23 -14.81
CA THR A 228 22.58 -11.85 -16.21
C THR A 228 23.78 -12.17 -17.09
N ASN A 229 25.01 -11.89 -16.63
CA ASN A 229 26.21 -11.88 -17.47
C ASN A 229 27.15 -13.07 -17.25
N ASP A 230 27.16 -13.64 -16.03
CA ASP A 230 28.07 -14.76 -15.70
C ASP A 230 27.35 -16.11 -15.64
N VAL A 231 26.17 -16.16 -14.98
CA VAL A 231 25.35 -17.40 -14.92
C VAL A 231 24.67 -17.63 -16.25
N LYS A 232 23.94 -16.68 -16.76
CA LYS A 232 23.24 -16.62 -18.05
C LYS A 232 22.13 -17.63 -18.23
N GLU A 233 22.29 -18.86 -17.76
CA GLU A 233 21.39 -19.97 -17.98
C GLU A 233 21.34 -20.88 -16.76
N ILE A 234 20.16 -21.34 -16.39
CA ILE A 234 19.93 -22.36 -15.37
C ILE A 234 18.93 -23.36 -15.96
N ASP A 235 19.26 -24.65 -15.95
CA ASP A 235 18.44 -25.75 -16.49
C ASP A 235 17.96 -25.52 -17.95
N GLY A 236 18.81 -24.92 -18.78
CA GLY A 236 18.51 -24.63 -20.19
C GLY A 236 17.62 -23.37 -20.40
N VAL A 237 17.33 -22.61 -19.34
CA VAL A 237 16.54 -21.40 -19.42
C VAL A 237 17.43 -20.18 -19.22
N ARG A 238 17.33 -19.20 -20.13
CA ARG A 238 18.00 -17.90 -19.98
C ARG A 238 17.50 -17.20 -18.72
N VAL A 239 18.43 -16.73 -17.87
CA VAL A 239 18.11 -16.04 -16.63
C VAL A 239 18.60 -14.59 -16.62
N TYR A 240 17.89 -13.77 -15.86
CA TYR A 240 18.14 -12.35 -15.67
C TYR A 240 18.24 -12.03 -14.19
N GLY A 241 19.10 -11.08 -13.87
CA GLY A 241 19.38 -10.74 -12.47
C GLY A 241 18.44 -9.68 -11.88
N HIS A 242 17.57 -9.08 -12.69
CA HIS A 242 16.67 -8.01 -12.26
C HIS A 242 15.35 -8.09 -13.03
N MET A 243 14.28 -7.56 -12.43
CA MET A 243 13.02 -7.30 -13.09
C MET A 243 12.44 -5.98 -12.58
N ASP A 244 11.96 -5.18 -13.51
CA ASP A 244 11.17 -3.97 -13.25
C ASP A 244 10.33 -3.64 -14.49
N TYR A 245 9.64 -2.52 -14.50
CA TYR A 245 8.89 -2.02 -15.64
C TYR A 245 9.23 -0.54 -15.93
N GLY A 246 9.04 -0.14 -17.19
CA GLY A 246 9.51 1.17 -17.65
C GLY A 246 8.56 1.90 -18.60
N LYS A 247 7.38 1.33 -18.89
CA LYS A 247 6.39 1.95 -19.78
C LYS A 247 5.98 3.33 -19.28
N ARG A 248 5.93 4.29 -20.18
CA ARG A 248 5.49 5.65 -19.89
C ARG A 248 3.97 5.67 -19.63
N ALA A 249 3.56 5.26 -18.44
CA ALA A 249 2.18 5.10 -17.98
C ALA A 249 2.06 5.53 -16.51
N PRO A 250 0.84 5.75 -15.98
CA PRO A 250 0.63 6.23 -14.61
C PRO A 250 1.35 5.44 -13.52
N ASP A 251 1.40 4.12 -13.63
CA ASP A 251 2.06 3.20 -12.70
C ASP A 251 3.58 3.44 -12.57
N LEU A 252 4.23 4.00 -13.58
CA LEU A 252 5.64 4.40 -13.48
C LEU A 252 5.86 5.53 -12.47
N GLY A 253 4.87 6.39 -12.24
CA GLY A 253 4.93 7.44 -11.23
C GLY A 253 5.05 6.86 -9.83
N TRP A 254 4.14 5.95 -9.46
CA TRP A 254 4.15 5.28 -8.14
C TRP A 254 5.42 4.49 -7.93
N ARG A 255 5.87 3.81 -8.97
CA ARG A 255 7.09 2.98 -8.90
C ARG A 255 8.27 3.75 -8.35
N MET A 256 8.43 5.00 -8.77
CA MET A 256 9.56 5.84 -8.36
C MET A 256 9.36 6.42 -6.97
N THR A 257 8.19 6.95 -6.68
CA THR A 257 7.88 7.61 -5.42
C THR A 257 7.73 6.61 -4.27
N ASP A 258 7.22 5.41 -4.55
CA ASP A 258 6.94 4.43 -3.51
C ASP A 258 8.19 3.68 -3.01
N ALA A 259 9.18 3.47 -3.86
CA ALA A 259 10.31 2.65 -3.47
C ALA A 259 11.66 3.31 -3.75
N TRP A 260 11.90 3.74 -4.99
CA TRP A 260 13.23 4.10 -5.43
C TRP A 260 13.80 5.32 -4.71
N LEU A 261 13.00 6.35 -4.49
CA LEU A 261 13.47 7.57 -3.80
C LEU A 261 13.80 7.30 -2.33
N SER A 262 12.92 6.59 -1.61
CA SER A 262 13.15 6.25 -0.20
C SER A 262 14.40 5.41 -0.01
N MET A 263 14.54 4.35 -0.80
CA MET A 263 15.72 3.47 -0.77
C MET A 263 17.01 4.20 -1.13
N ALA A 264 16.94 5.18 -2.02
CA ALA A 264 18.10 6.00 -2.38
C ALA A 264 18.52 6.97 -1.26
N GLY A 265 17.63 7.30 -0.34
CA GLY A 265 17.89 8.28 0.72
C GLY A 265 17.56 9.72 0.34
N ALA A 266 16.53 9.92 -0.52
CA ALA A 266 16.13 11.26 -0.98
C ALA A 266 15.43 12.08 0.11
N GLY A 267 14.70 11.44 1.03
CA GLY A 267 13.98 12.08 2.14
C GLY A 267 14.81 12.31 3.39
N SER A 268 14.21 12.95 4.37
CA SER A 268 14.80 13.13 5.71
C SER A 268 14.58 11.89 6.58
N LYS A 269 15.26 11.84 7.74
CA LYS A 269 15.08 10.76 8.74
C LYS A 269 13.73 10.86 9.44
N GLY A 270 13.16 9.73 9.79
CA GLY A 270 11.94 9.64 10.58
C GLY A 270 10.71 9.27 9.77
N LEU A 271 9.53 9.55 10.30
CA LEU A 271 8.26 9.32 9.63
C LEU A 271 7.88 10.49 8.71
N PRO A 272 7.06 10.29 7.66
CA PRO A 272 6.73 11.33 6.68
C PRO A 272 6.15 12.59 7.32
N ASN A 273 5.23 12.41 8.28
CA ASN A 273 4.60 13.53 8.98
C ASN A 273 5.62 14.28 9.84
N GLY A 274 5.87 15.52 9.47
CA GLY A 274 6.75 16.41 10.20
C GLY A 274 8.22 16.31 9.84
N VAL A 275 8.61 15.51 8.85
CA VAL A 275 9.96 15.56 8.31
C VAL A 275 10.13 16.79 7.39
N PRO A 276 11.31 17.41 7.35
CA PRO A 276 11.55 18.56 6.48
C PRO A 276 11.38 18.23 4.99
N ILE A 277 11.84 17.03 4.56
CA ILE A 277 11.75 16.55 3.19
C ILE A 277 11.15 15.15 3.22
N ASP A 278 10.02 14.96 2.53
CA ASP A 278 9.36 13.68 2.42
C ASP A 278 10.03 12.73 1.40
N GLU A 279 9.48 11.56 1.23
CA GLU A 279 9.99 10.53 0.32
C GLU A 279 9.83 10.91 -1.16
N TRP A 280 9.01 11.91 -1.48
CA TRP A 280 8.90 12.49 -2.82
C TRP A 280 9.94 13.58 -3.09
N GLY A 281 10.74 13.93 -2.10
CA GLY A 281 11.67 15.04 -2.15
C GLY A 281 10.99 16.40 -1.96
N ILE A 282 9.74 16.44 -1.51
CA ILE A 282 9.01 17.68 -1.25
C ILE A 282 9.38 18.18 0.14
N ARG A 283 9.81 19.45 0.22
CA ARG A 283 10.05 20.13 1.48
C ARG A 283 8.73 20.65 2.07
N MET A 284 8.51 20.35 3.33
CA MET A 284 7.37 20.82 4.12
C MET A 284 7.81 21.97 5.05
N GLU A 285 7.01 23.02 5.15
CA GLU A 285 7.26 24.12 6.09
C GLU A 285 6.98 23.68 7.53
N ALA A 286 7.85 24.11 8.44
CA ALA A 286 7.67 23.88 9.86
C ALA A 286 6.37 24.50 10.37
N GLY A 287 5.55 23.69 11.06
CA GLY A 287 4.34 24.13 11.75
C GLY A 287 3.08 24.35 10.91
N SER A 288 3.20 24.52 9.57
CA SER A 288 2.04 24.73 8.69
C SER A 288 1.67 23.51 7.85
N CYS A 289 2.58 22.58 7.63
CA CYS A 289 2.47 21.49 6.67
C CYS A 289 2.25 21.94 5.22
N ASN A 290 2.56 23.17 4.88
CA ASN A 290 2.49 23.62 3.51
C ASN A 290 3.72 23.12 2.75
N PRO A 291 3.55 22.60 1.53
CA PRO A 291 4.67 22.24 0.70
C PRO A 291 5.41 23.51 0.24
N ALA A 292 6.70 23.60 0.57
CA ALA A 292 7.53 24.74 0.23
C ALA A 292 8.16 24.62 -1.16
N GLY A 293 8.55 23.43 -1.56
CA GLY A 293 9.13 23.16 -2.86
C GLY A 293 9.67 21.75 -3.02
N ALA A 294 9.87 21.34 -4.27
CA ALA A 294 10.46 20.07 -4.65
C ALA A 294 11.91 20.22 -5.12
N SER A 295 12.25 21.34 -5.77
CA SER A 295 13.60 21.58 -6.26
C SER A 295 14.59 21.88 -5.14
N VAL A 296 15.86 21.55 -5.38
CA VAL A 296 17.00 21.91 -4.52
C VAL A 296 17.04 23.42 -4.24
N SER A 297 16.72 24.26 -5.23
CA SER A 297 16.70 25.71 -5.08
C SER A 297 15.62 26.22 -4.12
N ARG A 298 14.59 25.41 -3.86
CA ARG A 298 13.53 25.68 -2.87
C ARG A 298 13.68 24.82 -1.60
N GLY A 299 14.80 24.17 -1.44
CA GLY A 299 15.11 23.35 -0.27
C GLY A 299 14.57 21.92 -0.32
N GLY A 300 13.97 21.51 -1.44
CA GLY A 300 13.54 20.13 -1.69
C GLY A 300 14.68 19.21 -2.11
N GLY A 301 14.36 17.98 -2.45
CA GLY A 301 15.32 16.93 -2.81
C GLY A 301 15.02 16.22 -4.15
N THR A 302 13.94 16.58 -4.86
CA THR A 302 13.49 15.85 -6.05
C THR A 302 14.52 15.83 -7.18
N ASN A 303 15.28 16.90 -7.38
CA ASN A 303 16.41 16.95 -8.32
C ASN A 303 17.78 16.92 -7.62
N GLY A 304 17.81 16.48 -6.38
CA GLY A 304 19.05 16.31 -5.61
C GLY A 304 19.82 15.04 -5.99
N PRO A 305 21.08 14.90 -5.55
CA PRO A 305 21.95 13.81 -5.95
C PRO A 305 21.38 12.41 -5.69
N ALA A 306 20.69 12.18 -4.56
CA ALA A 306 20.10 10.89 -4.22
C ALA A 306 18.97 10.50 -5.20
N ALA A 307 18.06 11.44 -5.50
CA ALA A 307 16.96 11.21 -6.42
C ALA A 307 17.44 10.98 -7.86
N VAL A 308 18.36 11.80 -8.34
CA VAL A 308 18.97 11.61 -9.67
C VAL A 308 19.70 10.27 -9.77
N TYR A 309 20.40 9.86 -8.70
CA TYR A 309 21.06 8.55 -8.61
C TYR A 309 20.05 7.40 -8.68
N ALA A 310 18.91 7.52 -7.98
CA ALA A 310 17.85 6.52 -8.03
C ALA A 310 17.34 6.29 -9.46
N ILE A 311 17.00 7.37 -10.17
CA ILE A 311 16.47 7.29 -11.54
C ILE A 311 17.51 6.73 -12.50
N ARG A 312 18.79 7.14 -12.35
CA ARG A 312 19.87 6.57 -13.14
C ARG A 312 20.03 5.07 -12.92
N LYS A 313 20.01 4.59 -11.67
CA LYS A 313 20.16 3.18 -11.35
C LYS A 313 18.97 2.34 -11.82
N TRP A 314 17.76 2.86 -11.68
CA TRP A 314 16.58 2.22 -12.22
C TRP A 314 16.69 2.00 -13.74
N ASP A 315 17.03 3.03 -14.52
CA ASP A 315 17.18 2.93 -15.98
C ASP A 315 18.35 2.00 -16.38
N GLU A 316 19.51 2.11 -15.71
CA GLU A 316 20.67 1.25 -15.94
C GLU A 316 20.35 -0.23 -15.69
N TRP A 317 19.69 -0.56 -14.58
CA TRP A 317 19.38 -1.96 -14.23
C TRP A 317 18.30 -2.53 -15.13
N LEU A 318 17.28 -1.75 -15.46
CA LEU A 318 16.23 -2.15 -16.38
C LEU A 318 16.78 -2.51 -17.78
N ARG A 319 17.74 -1.73 -18.28
CA ARG A 319 18.36 -1.99 -19.59
C ARG A 319 19.36 -3.11 -19.57
N ASN A 320 20.15 -3.23 -18.50
CA ASN A 320 21.31 -4.13 -18.50
C ASN A 320 21.00 -5.52 -17.93
N TYR A 321 20.02 -5.65 -17.02
CA TYR A 321 19.84 -6.83 -16.21
C TYR A 321 18.43 -7.42 -16.23
N ALA A 322 17.45 -6.72 -16.79
CA ALA A 322 16.07 -7.20 -16.91
C ALA A 322 15.85 -7.99 -18.24
N PRO A 323 14.77 -8.79 -18.33
CA PRO A 323 14.38 -9.44 -19.57
C PRO A 323 14.15 -8.43 -20.70
N PRO A 324 14.44 -8.82 -21.97
CA PRO A 324 14.14 -7.98 -23.12
C PRO A 324 12.66 -7.57 -23.15
N GLY A 325 12.41 -6.29 -23.41
CA GLY A 325 11.05 -5.71 -23.42
C GLY A 325 10.56 -5.20 -22.08
N ALA A 326 11.25 -5.47 -20.96
CA ALA A 326 10.83 -4.97 -19.64
C ALA A 326 10.69 -3.44 -19.59
N ALA A 327 11.50 -2.71 -20.34
CA ALA A 327 11.40 -1.26 -20.49
C ALA A 327 10.05 -0.77 -21.08
N ASP A 328 9.34 -1.62 -21.80
CA ASP A 328 8.04 -1.33 -22.41
C ASP A 328 6.86 -1.93 -21.62
N TYR A 329 7.13 -2.62 -20.51
CA TYR A 329 6.10 -3.19 -19.65
C TYR A 329 5.53 -2.14 -18.71
N ASP A 330 4.21 -2.25 -18.46
CA ASP A 330 3.54 -1.66 -17.31
C ASP A 330 3.55 -2.64 -16.11
N PHE A 331 2.97 -2.21 -15.01
CA PHE A 331 2.86 -3.02 -13.80
C PHE A 331 2.28 -4.41 -14.08
N TYR A 332 1.13 -4.48 -14.75
CA TYR A 332 0.43 -5.76 -15.01
C TYR A 332 1.20 -6.67 -15.97
N GLN A 333 1.88 -6.09 -16.96
CA GLN A 333 2.70 -6.84 -17.92
C GLN A 333 3.98 -7.40 -17.29
N SER A 334 4.45 -6.82 -16.17
CA SER A 334 5.63 -7.31 -15.45
C SER A 334 5.33 -8.54 -14.57
N LEU A 335 4.08 -8.72 -14.11
CA LEU A 335 3.70 -9.77 -13.17
C LEU A 335 3.99 -11.21 -13.64
N PRO A 336 3.71 -11.61 -14.90
CA PRO A 336 3.97 -12.99 -15.34
C PRO A 336 5.43 -13.39 -15.30
N ALA A 337 6.39 -12.46 -15.40
CA ALA A 337 7.81 -12.76 -15.32
C ALA A 337 8.20 -13.44 -14.00
N LEU A 338 7.44 -13.23 -12.95
CA LEU A 338 7.68 -13.73 -11.60
C LEU A 338 7.37 -15.23 -11.47
N SER A 339 6.36 -15.72 -12.18
CA SER A 339 6.01 -17.15 -12.23
C SER A 339 6.74 -17.91 -13.33
N GLN A 340 7.31 -17.22 -14.34
CA GLN A 340 8.08 -17.85 -15.42
C GLN A 340 9.38 -18.51 -14.94
N GLY A 341 9.97 -18.04 -13.84
CA GLY A 341 11.13 -18.66 -13.22
C GLY A 341 12.47 -18.29 -13.86
N ASN A 342 12.55 -17.18 -14.57
CA ASN A 342 13.76 -16.72 -15.26
C ASN A 342 14.41 -15.45 -14.67
N VAL A 343 13.95 -15.00 -13.51
CA VAL A 343 14.46 -13.82 -12.79
C VAL A 343 15.03 -14.23 -11.44
N ALA A 344 16.19 -13.69 -11.06
CA ALA A 344 16.88 -14.03 -9.82
C ALA A 344 16.39 -13.22 -8.62
N GLN A 345 16.14 -11.93 -8.81
CA GLN A 345 15.72 -11.02 -7.75
C GLN A 345 14.95 -9.83 -8.31
N GLN A 346 14.17 -9.19 -7.43
CA GLN A 346 13.49 -7.91 -7.71
C GLN A 346 13.04 -7.21 -6.44
N ILE A 347 12.63 -5.96 -6.56
CA ILE A 347 11.92 -5.19 -5.53
C ILE A 347 10.52 -4.97 -6.06
N PHE A 348 9.48 -5.38 -5.29
CA PHE A 348 8.11 -5.34 -5.77
C PHE A 348 7.09 -5.35 -4.64
N TRP A 349 5.85 -4.92 -4.92
CA TRP A 349 4.75 -4.96 -3.94
C TRP A 349 4.33 -6.40 -3.64
N TYR A 350 4.26 -6.76 -2.37
CA TYR A 350 4.05 -8.13 -1.98
C TYR A 350 2.67 -8.69 -2.36
N THR A 351 1.60 -7.90 -2.31
CA THR A 351 0.24 -8.38 -2.64
C THR A 351 0.13 -8.92 -4.05
N ALA A 352 0.62 -8.20 -5.04
CA ALA A 352 0.65 -8.65 -6.43
C ALA A 352 1.58 -9.85 -6.62
N PHE A 353 2.75 -9.80 -5.98
CA PHE A 353 3.76 -10.85 -6.08
C PHE A 353 3.31 -12.14 -5.40
N THR A 354 2.74 -12.07 -4.21
CA THR A 354 2.43 -13.26 -3.40
C THR A 354 1.41 -14.16 -4.09
N ALA A 355 0.42 -13.60 -4.77
CA ALA A 355 -0.55 -14.39 -5.54
C ALA A 355 0.14 -15.22 -6.64
N SER A 356 1.04 -14.61 -7.40
CA SER A 356 1.83 -15.31 -8.43
C SER A 356 2.80 -16.32 -7.83
N MET A 357 3.41 -16.01 -6.69
CA MET A 357 4.38 -16.87 -6.01
C MET A 357 3.75 -18.19 -5.50
N VAL A 358 2.53 -18.12 -4.98
CA VAL A 358 1.84 -19.29 -4.39
C VAL A 358 0.95 -20.04 -5.37
N ALA A 359 0.80 -19.56 -6.59
CA ALA A 359 0.04 -20.24 -7.62
C ALA A 359 0.59 -21.66 -7.85
N PRO A 360 -0.26 -22.67 -8.09
CA PRO A 360 0.19 -24.03 -8.26
C PRO A 360 0.96 -24.22 -9.59
N LYS A 361 1.86 -25.21 -9.63
CA LYS A 361 2.62 -25.58 -10.84
C LYS A 361 1.71 -25.91 -12.03
N SER A 362 0.53 -26.47 -11.77
CA SER A 362 -0.50 -26.76 -12.79
C SER A 362 -1.03 -25.51 -13.51
N GLU A 363 -0.86 -24.32 -12.93
CA GLU A 363 -1.20 -23.04 -13.53
C GLU A 363 -0.01 -22.36 -14.22
N GLY A 364 1.08 -23.09 -14.44
CA GLY A 364 2.26 -22.59 -15.15
C GLY A 364 3.28 -21.89 -14.26
N ASN A 365 3.14 -21.97 -12.94
CA ASN A 365 4.13 -21.42 -12.02
C ASN A 365 5.40 -22.30 -11.96
N ASN A 366 6.50 -21.83 -12.53
CA ASN A 366 7.80 -22.49 -12.54
C ASN A 366 8.67 -22.16 -11.30
N THR A 367 8.10 -21.44 -10.32
CA THR A 367 8.82 -20.99 -9.11
C THR A 367 8.33 -21.67 -7.83
N VAL A 368 7.67 -22.81 -7.97
CA VAL A 368 7.32 -23.72 -6.87
C VAL A 368 8.01 -25.06 -7.05
N ASP A 369 8.37 -25.70 -5.94
CA ASP A 369 8.90 -27.07 -5.96
C ASP A 369 7.78 -28.11 -6.22
N ASP A 370 8.14 -29.40 -6.28
CA ASP A 370 7.16 -30.47 -6.52
C ASP A 370 6.18 -30.69 -5.35
N ALA A 371 6.48 -30.15 -4.15
CA ALA A 371 5.61 -30.14 -2.99
C ALA A 371 4.72 -28.86 -2.93
N GLY A 372 4.85 -27.96 -3.92
CA GLY A 372 4.13 -26.70 -3.99
C GLY A 372 4.66 -25.63 -3.04
N ASN A 373 5.93 -25.73 -2.60
CA ASN A 373 6.53 -24.67 -1.80
C ASN A 373 7.17 -23.62 -2.71
N PRO A 374 6.97 -22.32 -2.46
CA PRO A 374 7.61 -21.26 -3.21
C PRO A 374 9.13 -21.31 -3.11
N GLN A 375 9.80 -21.07 -4.22
CA GLN A 375 11.25 -20.90 -4.30
C GLN A 375 11.69 -19.46 -4.01
N TRP A 376 10.78 -18.53 -4.12
CA TRP A 376 10.97 -17.15 -3.72
C TRP A 376 10.97 -16.95 -2.20
N ARG A 377 11.80 -16.01 -1.76
CA ARG A 377 11.75 -15.47 -0.38
C ARG A 377 11.78 -13.95 -0.43
N MET A 378 11.14 -13.35 0.57
CA MET A 378 11.18 -11.91 0.74
C MET A 378 12.15 -11.51 1.84
N ALA A 379 12.68 -10.30 1.72
CA ALA A 379 13.55 -9.68 2.70
C ALA A 379 13.38 -8.15 2.67
N PRO A 380 13.96 -7.40 3.60
CA PRO A 380 14.03 -5.95 3.54
C PRO A 380 14.69 -5.47 2.24
N SER A 381 14.17 -4.37 1.68
CA SER A 381 14.76 -3.74 0.49
C SER A 381 16.16 -3.22 0.76
N PRO A 382 17.11 -3.39 -0.17
CA PRO A 382 18.45 -2.82 -0.04
C PRO A 382 18.42 -1.31 -0.24
N HIS A 383 19.35 -0.59 0.38
CA HIS A 383 19.42 0.87 0.29
C HIS A 383 20.60 1.38 -0.56
N GLY A 384 20.43 2.56 -1.13
CA GLY A 384 21.48 3.28 -1.87
C GLY A 384 22.52 3.94 -0.95
N PRO A 385 23.63 4.44 -1.52
CA PRO A 385 24.73 5.02 -0.74
C PRO A 385 24.42 6.38 -0.09
N TYR A 386 23.32 7.02 -0.46
CA TYR A 386 22.85 8.26 0.16
C TYR A 386 21.92 8.01 1.36
N TRP A 387 21.44 6.79 1.52
CA TRP A 387 20.58 6.41 2.63
C TRP A 387 21.36 6.42 3.96
N GLU A 388 20.70 6.86 5.03
CA GLU A 388 21.23 6.83 6.38
C GLU A 388 20.29 6.12 7.33
N GLU A 389 20.85 5.52 8.37
CA GLU A 389 20.06 4.91 9.44
C GLU A 389 19.01 5.88 9.99
N GLY A 390 17.78 5.40 10.11
CA GLY A 390 16.61 6.21 10.48
C GLY A 390 15.79 6.73 9.30
N GLN A 391 16.27 6.61 8.07
CA GLN A 391 15.45 6.79 6.86
C GLN A 391 14.68 5.51 6.54
N LYS A 392 13.66 5.60 5.69
CA LYS A 392 12.82 4.47 5.31
C LYS A 392 13.38 3.72 4.10
N LEU A 393 13.04 2.43 3.99
CA LEU A 393 13.51 1.55 2.92
C LEU A 393 12.52 1.43 1.75
N GLY A 394 11.47 2.18 1.77
CA GLY A 394 10.45 2.17 0.73
C GLY A 394 9.08 2.48 1.28
N TYR A 395 8.10 2.29 0.43
CA TYR A 395 6.71 2.53 0.66
C TYR A 395 6.03 1.31 1.27
N GLN A 396 5.23 1.57 2.26
CA GLN A 396 4.19 0.67 2.74
C GLN A 396 2.87 1.41 2.75
N ASP A 397 1.83 0.80 2.22
CA ASP A 397 0.51 1.40 2.14
C ASP A 397 -0.54 0.59 2.87
N ALA A 398 -1.66 1.25 3.11
CA ALA A 398 -2.92 0.64 3.50
C ALA A 398 -4.00 1.13 2.54
N GLY A 399 -4.28 0.33 1.50
CA GLY A 399 -5.49 0.53 0.71
C GLY A 399 -6.68 0.58 1.65
N SER A 400 -7.46 1.66 1.60
CA SER A 400 -8.30 2.02 2.73
C SER A 400 -9.65 2.58 2.32
N TRP A 401 -10.69 2.23 3.09
CA TRP A 401 -12.04 2.75 2.92
C TRP A 401 -12.11 4.23 3.27
N THR A 402 -12.55 5.02 2.31
CA THR A 402 -12.75 6.47 2.45
C THR A 402 -14.20 6.81 2.14
N LEU A 403 -14.83 7.59 3.02
CA LEU A 403 -16.18 8.13 2.81
C LEU A 403 -16.10 9.50 2.14
N PHE A 404 -16.90 9.73 1.10
CA PHE A 404 -17.02 11.05 0.49
C PHE A 404 -17.79 12.02 1.39
N LYS A 405 -17.24 13.20 1.62
CA LYS A 405 -17.90 14.24 2.42
C LYS A 405 -19.17 14.77 1.76
N SER A 406 -19.26 14.70 0.44
CA SER A 406 -20.45 15.12 -0.33
C SER A 406 -21.62 14.13 -0.25
N THR A 407 -21.39 12.90 0.20
CA THR A 407 -22.43 11.88 0.36
C THR A 407 -23.39 12.24 1.51
N PRO A 408 -24.72 12.11 1.37
CA PRO A 408 -25.66 12.29 2.47
C PRO A 408 -25.35 11.41 3.68
N VAL A 409 -25.54 11.94 4.90
CA VAL A 409 -25.13 11.29 6.16
C VAL A 409 -25.69 9.88 6.32
N ASP A 410 -26.95 9.64 5.97
CA ASP A 410 -27.54 8.30 6.08
C ASP A 410 -26.85 7.29 5.16
N ARG A 411 -26.43 7.72 3.97
CA ARG A 411 -25.66 6.89 3.04
C ARG A 411 -24.21 6.72 3.50
N GLN A 412 -23.60 7.77 4.12
CA GLN A 412 -22.30 7.64 4.77
C GLN A 412 -22.36 6.56 5.89
N LYS A 413 -23.41 6.56 6.72
CA LYS A 413 -23.62 5.57 7.78
C LYS A 413 -23.75 4.16 7.22
N ALA A 414 -24.53 3.96 6.15
CA ALA A 414 -24.67 2.66 5.51
C ALA A 414 -23.34 2.18 4.88
N ALA A 415 -22.61 3.06 4.21
CA ALA A 415 -21.28 2.76 3.66
C ALA A 415 -20.25 2.46 4.76
N TRP A 416 -20.33 3.16 5.89
CA TRP A 416 -19.48 2.92 7.06
C TRP A 416 -19.73 1.54 7.68
N LEU A 417 -20.99 1.10 7.76
CA LEU A 417 -21.32 -0.25 8.19
C LEU A 417 -20.69 -1.31 7.28
N TYR A 418 -20.75 -1.13 5.96
CA TYR A 418 -20.12 -2.05 5.02
C TYR A 418 -18.59 -2.05 5.16
N ALA A 419 -17.97 -0.87 5.19
CA ALA A 419 -16.52 -0.75 5.37
C ALA A 419 -16.04 -1.48 6.65
N GLN A 420 -16.75 -1.31 7.77
CA GLN A 420 -16.42 -2.03 9.01
C GLN A 420 -16.67 -3.53 8.91
N PHE A 421 -17.72 -3.96 8.20
CA PHE A 421 -18.05 -5.36 8.04
C PHE A 421 -16.94 -6.15 7.34
N VAL A 422 -16.42 -5.62 6.22
CA VAL A 422 -15.38 -6.29 5.43
C VAL A 422 -14.02 -6.35 6.13
N VAL A 423 -13.80 -5.51 7.15
CA VAL A 423 -12.58 -5.52 7.99
C VAL A 423 -12.85 -5.98 9.43
N SER A 424 -14.05 -6.50 9.72
CA SER A 424 -14.41 -6.99 11.05
C SER A 424 -13.55 -8.17 11.49
N LYS A 425 -13.36 -8.35 12.79
CA LYS A 425 -12.58 -9.48 13.32
C LYS A 425 -13.20 -10.84 12.95
N THR A 426 -14.51 -10.89 12.70
CA THR A 426 -15.19 -12.09 12.18
C THR A 426 -14.68 -12.47 10.79
N VAL A 427 -14.44 -11.49 9.90
CA VAL A 427 -14.19 -11.71 8.47
C VAL A 427 -12.70 -11.67 8.13
N ASP A 428 -11.92 -10.86 8.84
CA ASP A 428 -10.59 -10.43 8.41
C ASP A 428 -9.57 -11.57 8.23
N VAL A 429 -9.56 -12.58 9.10
CA VAL A 429 -8.63 -13.72 8.96
C VAL A 429 -8.89 -14.47 7.66
N LYS A 430 -10.17 -14.73 7.34
CA LYS A 430 -10.54 -15.40 6.08
C LYS A 430 -10.22 -14.54 4.88
N LYS A 431 -10.56 -13.25 4.90
CA LYS A 431 -10.24 -12.28 3.85
C LYS A 431 -8.73 -12.23 3.59
N SER A 432 -7.94 -12.18 4.65
CA SER A 432 -6.47 -12.17 4.56
C SER A 432 -5.90 -13.47 3.98
N HIS A 433 -6.56 -14.62 4.16
CA HIS A 433 -6.17 -15.85 3.47
C HIS A 433 -6.46 -15.83 1.98
N VAL A 434 -7.46 -15.08 1.54
CA VAL A 434 -7.81 -14.90 0.13
C VAL A 434 -6.88 -13.90 -0.55
N GLY A 435 -6.76 -12.70 0.03
CA GLY A 435 -5.99 -11.59 -0.54
C GLY A 435 -4.50 -11.63 -0.23
N LEU A 436 -4.06 -12.46 0.73
CA LEU A 436 -2.69 -12.52 1.23
C LEU A 436 -2.16 -11.16 1.71
N THR A 437 -3.03 -10.39 2.35
CA THR A 437 -2.72 -9.08 2.93
C THR A 437 -3.14 -9.06 4.41
N PHE A 438 -2.41 -8.31 5.23
CA PHE A 438 -2.64 -8.27 6.67
C PHE A 438 -2.92 -6.83 7.10
N ILE A 439 -4.07 -6.58 7.69
CA ILE A 439 -4.41 -5.27 8.25
C ILE A 439 -4.47 -5.27 9.77
N ARG A 440 -4.55 -6.46 10.40
CA ARG A 440 -4.64 -6.60 11.86
C ARG A 440 -3.48 -7.42 12.43
N ASP A 441 -2.96 -6.99 13.58
CA ASP A 441 -1.93 -7.74 14.31
C ASP A 441 -2.47 -9.09 14.78
N THR A 442 -3.70 -9.14 15.27
CA THR A 442 -4.38 -10.40 15.65
C THR A 442 -4.48 -11.37 14.48
N THR A 443 -4.70 -10.88 13.25
CA THR A 443 -4.81 -11.72 12.05
C THR A 443 -3.47 -12.33 11.66
N VAL A 444 -2.40 -11.54 11.56
CA VAL A 444 -1.09 -12.09 11.18
C VAL A 444 -0.55 -13.05 12.24
N ARG A 445 -0.97 -12.90 13.51
CA ARG A 445 -0.60 -13.81 14.62
C ARG A 445 -1.51 -15.01 14.76
N HIS A 446 -2.62 -15.08 13.99
CA HIS A 446 -3.53 -16.21 14.06
C HIS A 446 -2.83 -17.53 13.69
N GLN A 447 -3.20 -18.65 14.34
CA GLN A 447 -2.56 -19.96 14.16
C GLN A 447 -2.59 -20.43 12.69
N SER A 448 -3.67 -20.16 11.96
CA SER A 448 -3.78 -20.54 10.55
C SER A 448 -2.70 -19.91 9.65
N PHE A 449 -2.21 -18.70 10.00
CA PHE A 449 -1.07 -18.09 9.29
C PHE A 449 0.26 -18.65 9.76
N THR A 450 0.40 -19.05 11.02
CA THR A 450 1.57 -19.82 11.48
C THR A 450 1.71 -21.13 10.70
N ASP A 451 0.60 -21.85 10.51
CA ASP A 451 0.57 -23.10 9.76
C ASP A 451 0.86 -22.92 8.27
N ARG A 452 0.45 -21.77 7.70
CA ARG A 452 0.65 -21.43 6.29
C ARG A 452 2.00 -20.73 6.01
N ALA A 453 2.66 -20.18 7.01
CA ALA A 453 3.89 -19.38 6.87
C ALA A 453 4.98 -20.04 5.99
N PRO A 454 5.26 -21.35 6.08
CA PRO A 454 6.24 -22.00 5.20
C PRO A 454 5.97 -21.86 3.70
N LYS A 455 4.71 -21.63 3.32
CA LYS A 455 4.26 -21.43 1.94
C LYS A 455 4.13 -19.97 1.52
N LEU A 456 4.54 -19.01 2.38
CA LEU A 456 4.40 -17.57 2.14
C LEU A 456 5.75 -16.84 2.07
N GLY A 457 6.85 -17.58 1.85
CA GLY A 457 8.14 -17.01 1.49
C GLY A 457 8.78 -16.05 2.49
N GLY A 458 8.39 -16.11 3.78
CA GLY A 458 8.89 -15.22 4.84
C GLY A 458 7.97 -14.04 5.13
N LEU A 459 6.83 -13.93 4.45
CA LEU A 459 5.91 -12.80 4.60
C LEU A 459 5.31 -12.69 6.01
N VAL A 460 4.88 -13.81 6.59
CA VAL A 460 4.30 -13.85 7.93
C VAL A 460 5.32 -13.45 8.99
N GLU A 461 6.52 -13.97 8.87
CA GLU A 461 7.64 -13.68 9.75
C GLU A 461 8.02 -12.19 9.69
N PHE A 462 8.08 -11.62 8.49
CA PHE A 462 8.33 -10.19 8.31
C PHE A 462 7.26 -9.32 8.98
N TYR A 463 5.97 -9.59 8.75
CA TYR A 463 4.90 -8.78 9.33
C TYR A 463 4.78 -8.93 10.85
N ARG A 464 5.30 -10.01 11.44
CA ARG A 464 5.44 -10.18 12.88
C ARG A 464 6.70 -9.53 13.45
N SER A 465 7.66 -9.16 12.60
CA SER A 465 8.96 -8.63 13.01
C SER A 465 8.93 -7.13 13.28
N PRO A 466 9.92 -6.59 14.00
CA PRO A 466 10.07 -5.14 14.15
C PRO A 466 10.52 -4.45 12.85
N ASP A 467 11.05 -5.17 11.88
CA ASP A 467 11.56 -4.58 10.62
C ASP A 467 10.45 -3.93 9.78
N ARG A 468 9.18 -4.32 9.99
CA ARG A 468 8.02 -3.70 9.30
C ARG A 468 7.91 -2.19 9.46
N VAL A 469 8.51 -1.60 10.50
CA VAL A 469 8.52 -0.15 10.71
C VAL A 469 9.56 0.60 9.88
N LEU A 470 10.41 -0.12 9.13
CA LEU A 470 11.39 0.47 8.21
C LEU A 470 10.73 1.02 6.93
N TRP A 471 9.46 0.73 6.72
CA TRP A 471 8.65 1.29 5.64
C TRP A 471 7.72 2.37 6.19
N SER A 472 7.38 3.32 5.33
CA SER A 472 6.45 4.39 5.70
C SER A 472 5.51 4.70 4.55
N PRO A 473 4.32 5.28 4.83
CA PRO A 473 3.47 5.78 3.77
C PRO A 473 4.18 6.89 3.02
N THR A 474 3.98 6.95 1.72
CA THR A 474 4.27 8.13 0.92
C THR A 474 2.97 8.88 0.64
N GLY A 475 3.07 10.11 0.14
CA GLY A 475 1.88 10.86 -0.27
C GLY A 475 1.12 11.59 0.84
N VAL A 476 1.33 11.28 2.12
CA VAL A 476 0.64 11.94 3.25
C VAL A 476 0.83 13.47 3.22
N ASN A 477 1.97 13.94 2.78
CA ASN A 477 2.29 15.36 2.62
C ASN A 477 2.04 15.87 1.20
N VAL A 478 1.73 15.00 0.23
CA VAL A 478 1.56 15.37 -1.18
C VAL A 478 0.25 16.14 -1.38
N PRO A 479 0.31 17.40 -1.82
CA PRO A 479 -0.86 18.26 -1.80
C PRO A 479 -1.85 18.03 -2.96
N ASP A 480 -1.37 17.48 -4.06
CA ASP A 480 -2.14 17.18 -5.27
C ASP A 480 -1.55 15.94 -5.93
N TYR A 481 -1.80 14.79 -5.33
CA TYR A 481 -1.23 13.51 -5.76
C TYR A 481 -1.49 13.21 -7.25
N PRO A 482 -2.72 13.29 -7.77
CA PRO A 482 -2.96 12.93 -9.17
C PRO A 482 -2.17 13.79 -10.14
N LYS A 483 -2.00 15.08 -9.82
CA LYS A 483 -1.23 16.01 -10.68
C LYS A 483 0.26 15.77 -10.57
N LEU A 484 0.77 15.59 -9.37
CA LEU A 484 2.19 15.36 -9.15
C LEU A 484 2.64 14.01 -9.67
N ALA A 485 1.85 12.94 -9.45
CA ALA A 485 2.10 11.61 -10.02
C ALA A 485 2.13 11.64 -11.56
N GLN A 486 1.25 12.44 -12.19
CA GLN A 486 1.29 12.65 -13.64
C GLN A 486 2.61 13.26 -14.11
N LEU A 487 3.13 14.25 -13.39
CA LEU A 487 4.42 14.86 -13.72
C LEU A 487 5.55 13.83 -13.60
N TRP A 488 5.51 12.97 -12.57
CA TRP A 488 6.49 11.91 -12.36
C TRP A 488 6.58 10.97 -13.57
N TRP A 489 5.50 10.29 -13.93
CA TRP A 489 5.57 9.30 -14.99
C TRP A 489 5.89 9.90 -16.38
N GLN A 490 5.46 11.14 -16.62
CA GLN A 490 5.78 11.84 -17.87
C GLN A 490 7.29 12.10 -17.99
N ASN A 491 7.92 12.63 -16.93
CA ASN A 491 9.34 12.97 -16.95
C ASN A 491 10.24 11.72 -16.89
N ILE A 492 9.88 10.73 -16.07
CA ILE A 492 10.67 9.49 -15.97
C ILE A 492 10.57 8.65 -17.25
N GLY A 493 9.42 8.61 -17.90
CA GLY A 493 9.26 7.99 -19.21
C GLY A 493 10.16 8.61 -20.29
N ASP A 494 10.50 9.88 -20.17
CA ASP A 494 11.43 10.56 -21.07
C ASP A 494 12.90 10.12 -20.82
N VAL A 495 13.26 9.66 -19.62
CA VAL A 495 14.55 9.00 -19.36
C VAL A 495 14.59 7.62 -20.03
N ASN A 496 13.56 6.81 -19.82
CA ASN A 496 13.50 5.49 -20.42
C ASN A 496 13.52 5.51 -21.96
N SER A 497 12.89 6.52 -22.57
CA SER A 497 12.98 6.73 -24.04
C SER A 497 14.32 7.25 -24.53
N GLY A 498 15.23 7.66 -23.63
CA GLY A 498 16.51 8.30 -23.97
C GLY A 498 16.37 9.76 -24.44
N THR A 499 15.22 10.39 -24.22
CA THR A 499 14.97 11.79 -24.58
C THR A 499 15.72 12.75 -23.66
N PHE A 500 15.78 12.44 -22.37
CA PHE A 500 16.49 13.19 -21.35
C PHE A 500 17.45 12.32 -20.56
N THR A 501 18.52 12.93 -20.09
CA THR A 501 19.33 12.34 -19.02
C THR A 501 18.55 12.34 -17.70
N PRO A 502 18.87 11.47 -16.73
CA PRO A 502 18.24 11.49 -15.41
C PRO A 502 18.26 12.88 -14.75
N GLN A 503 19.36 13.63 -14.85
CA GLN A 503 19.44 14.97 -14.28
C GLN A 503 18.50 15.97 -14.97
N GLU A 504 18.47 15.98 -16.30
CA GLU A 504 17.57 16.89 -17.07
C GLU A 504 16.09 16.58 -16.76
N ALA A 505 15.71 15.30 -16.70
CA ALA A 505 14.36 14.90 -16.36
C ALA A 505 13.96 15.33 -14.93
N MET A 506 14.86 15.13 -13.96
CA MET A 506 14.59 15.49 -12.57
C MET A 506 14.60 17.00 -12.34
N ASP A 507 15.44 17.77 -13.05
CA ASP A 507 15.42 19.24 -13.01
C ASP A 507 14.09 19.80 -13.55
N ARG A 508 13.62 19.24 -14.67
CA ARG A 508 12.34 19.60 -15.26
C ARG A 508 11.18 19.23 -14.31
N LEU A 509 11.15 18.00 -13.81
CA LEU A 509 10.13 17.51 -12.88
C LEU A 509 10.04 18.41 -11.64
N ALA A 510 11.17 18.66 -10.98
CA ALA A 510 11.21 19.50 -9.78
C ALA A 510 10.69 20.91 -10.04
N GLY A 511 11.03 21.50 -11.18
CA GLY A 511 10.53 22.82 -11.61
C GLY A 511 9.01 22.82 -11.88
N GLU A 512 8.48 21.77 -12.50
CA GLU A 512 7.05 21.62 -12.75
C GLU A 512 6.27 21.39 -11.43
N MET A 513 6.79 20.59 -10.50
CA MET A 513 6.25 20.41 -9.16
C MET A 513 6.24 21.72 -8.36
N ASP A 514 7.32 22.49 -8.40
CA ASP A 514 7.41 23.82 -7.76
C ASP A 514 6.35 24.79 -8.28
N GLN A 515 6.01 24.72 -9.58
CA GLN A 515 4.93 25.53 -10.14
C GLN A 515 3.55 25.14 -9.61
N VAL A 516 3.29 23.83 -9.42
CA VAL A 516 2.05 23.35 -8.81
C VAL A 516 1.96 23.86 -7.37
N MET A 517 2.99 23.64 -6.56
CA MET A 517 3.01 24.07 -5.17
C MET A 517 2.89 25.58 -4.99
N SER A 518 3.56 26.36 -5.85
CA SER A 518 3.44 27.82 -5.81
C SER A 518 2.04 28.34 -6.17
N ARG A 519 1.29 27.62 -7.01
CA ARG A 519 -0.12 27.94 -7.28
C ARG A 519 -1.00 27.68 -6.06
N MET A 520 -0.78 26.54 -5.40
CA MET A 520 -1.50 26.17 -4.19
C MET A 520 -1.21 27.13 -3.04
N GLU A 521 0.06 27.46 -2.81
CA GLU A 521 0.46 28.44 -1.80
C GLU A 521 -0.28 29.78 -1.97
N ARG A 522 -0.44 30.26 -3.20
CA ARG A 522 -1.18 31.49 -3.48
C ARG A 522 -2.68 31.34 -3.21
N ALA A 523 -3.24 30.18 -3.53
CA ALA A 523 -4.66 29.89 -3.26
C ALA A 523 -4.93 29.79 -1.75
N ASP A 524 -4.04 29.14 -1.00
CA ASP A 524 -4.16 29.02 0.46
C ASP A 524 -4.12 30.36 1.18
N LYS A 525 -3.21 31.23 0.80
CA LYS A 525 -3.16 32.60 1.34
C LYS A 525 -4.44 33.39 1.07
N ALA A 526 -5.15 33.06 0.00
CA ALA A 526 -6.44 33.64 -0.31
C ALA A 526 -7.61 33.09 0.52
N ASN A 527 -7.54 31.80 0.91
CA ASN A 527 -8.69 31.06 1.46
C ASN A 527 -8.56 30.63 2.92
N SER A 528 -7.39 30.68 3.56
CA SER A 528 -7.15 30.30 4.98
C SER A 528 -7.67 28.90 5.38
N THR A 529 -7.71 27.93 4.48
CA THR A 529 -8.47 26.68 4.68
C THR A 529 -7.67 25.54 5.30
N TYR A 530 -6.35 25.67 5.45
CA TYR A 530 -5.53 24.60 5.99
C TYR A 530 -5.25 24.79 7.47
N GLY A 531 -5.68 23.79 8.27
CA GLY A 531 -5.23 23.63 9.65
C GLY A 531 -3.74 23.29 9.69
N GLY A 532 -3.09 23.53 10.80
CA GLY A 532 -1.72 23.09 11.03
C GLY A 532 -1.61 21.57 10.97
N CYS A 533 -0.42 21.07 10.69
CA CYS A 533 -0.11 19.65 10.80
C CYS A 533 -0.10 19.17 12.25
N GLY A 534 -0.31 17.87 12.43
CA GLY A 534 -0.02 17.19 13.68
C GLY A 534 1.44 17.36 14.14
N PRO A 535 1.78 16.80 15.30
CA PRO A 535 3.11 16.95 15.88
C PRO A 535 4.17 16.40 14.92
N ARG A 536 5.26 17.15 14.77
CA ARG A 536 6.41 16.72 13.98
C ARG A 536 7.20 15.67 14.77
N LEU A 537 7.67 14.68 14.05
CA LEU A 537 8.51 13.63 14.62
C LEU A 537 10.00 14.01 14.60
N ASN A 538 10.39 14.92 13.72
CA ASN A 538 11.72 15.50 13.65
C ASN A 538 11.68 17.01 13.92
N ASP A 539 12.58 17.49 14.75
CA ASP A 539 12.78 18.92 14.96
C ASP A 539 13.48 19.54 13.75
N GLU A 540 12.79 20.40 13.03
CA GLU A 540 13.41 21.27 12.04
C GLU A 540 14.03 22.46 12.77
N LYS A 541 15.36 22.43 12.95
CA LYS A 541 16.04 23.43 13.79
C LYS A 541 16.27 24.75 13.08
N ASP A 542 16.69 24.70 11.82
CA ASP A 542 17.01 25.89 11.02
C ASP A 542 16.76 25.64 9.53
N PRO A 543 15.82 26.37 8.90
CA PRO A 543 15.59 26.27 7.46
C PRO A 543 16.84 26.46 6.60
N SER A 544 17.84 27.22 7.07
CA SER A 544 19.11 27.42 6.34
C SER A 544 19.93 26.13 6.19
N GLU A 545 19.68 25.13 7.02
CA GLU A 545 20.33 23.82 6.89
C GLU A 545 19.89 23.11 5.60
N TRP A 546 18.71 23.39 5.08
CA TRP A 546 18.13 22.74 3.90
C TRP A 546 17.99 23.69 2.71
N LEU A 547 17.68 24.95 2.91
CA LEU A 547 17.50 25.91 1.82
C LEU A 547 18.74 25.98 0.90
N GLY A 548 18.53 25.68 -0.37
CA GLY A 548 19.58 25.66 -1.38
C GLY A 548 20.53 24.45 -1.32
N LYS A 549 20.31 23.50 -0.41
CA LYS A 549 21.14 22.30 -0.27
C LYS A 549 20.42 21.02 -0.74
N GLY A 550 19.15 21.14 -1.11
CA GLY A 550 18.35 20.04 -1.61
C GLY A 550 18.03 18.94 -0.62
N GLY A 551 18.13 19.22 0.70
CA GLY A 551 17.94 18.17 1.72
C GLY A 551 18.74 16.90 1.44
N ALA A 552 19.07 16.70 0.18
CA ALA A 552 19.94 15.64 -0.27
C ALA A 552 21.38 16.00 0.08
N LYS A 553 22.14 15.01 0.46
CA LYS A 553 23.58 15.10 0.65
C LYS A 553 24.24 15.56 -0.64
N ALA A 554 25.38 16.25 -0.52
CA ALA A 554 26.23 16.51 -1.67
C ALA A 554 26.57 15.21 -2.40
N LYS A 555 26.83 15.30 -3.70
CA LYS A 555 27.25 14.15 -4.51
C LYS A 555 28.41 13.43 -3.84
N LEU A 556 28.28 12.09 -3.66
CA LEU A 556 29.31 11.28 -3.05
C LEU A 556 30.47 11.05 -4.03
N GLY A 557 31.69 10.99 -3.50
CA GLY A 557 32.87 10.65 -4.29
C GLY A 557 32.88 9.20 -4.78
N ASN A 558 32.19 8.30 -4.07
CA ASN A 558 31.97 6.89 -4.47
C ASN A 558 30.50 6.54 -4.31
N GLU A 559 29.79 6.40 -5.40
CA GLU A 559 28.38 6.00 -5.46
C GLU A 559 28.20 4.48 -5.56
N LYS A 560 29.29 3.70 -5.72
CA LYS A 560 29.28 2.24 -5.65
C LYS A 560 30.27 1.75 -4.57
N PRO A 561 29.90 1.84 -3.27
CA PRO A 561 30.70 1.25 -2.20
C PRO A 561 30.78 -0.27 -2.38
N LYS A 562 31.55 -0.96 -1.53
CA LYS A 562 31.60 -2.42 -1.53
C LYS A 562 30.20 -2.99 -1.26
N GLY A 563 29.83 -4.06 -1.99
CA GLY A 563 28.59 -4.79 -1.78
C GLY A 563 28.56 -5.48 -0.40
N GLU A 564 27.42 -5.42 0.24
CA GLU A 564 27.14 -6.04 1.55
C GLU A 564 25.90 -6.92 1.46
N THR A 565 26.02 -8.15 2.00
CA THR A 565 24.92 -9.12 2.07
C THR A 565 24.80 -9.71 3.46
N VAL A 566 23.61 -10.19 3.80
CA VAL A 566 23.35 -10.97 5.01
C VAL A 566 22.76 -12.33 4.63
N SER A 567 22.96 -13.32 5.51
CA SER A 567 22.34 -14.62 5.36
C SER A 567 20.83 -14.51 5.60
N TYR A 568 20.03 -15.12 4.73
CA TYR A 568 18.58 -15.18 4.92
C TYR A 568 18.20 -15.92 6.22
N ASP A 569 18.90 -16.99 6.54
CA ASP A 569 18.63 -17.76 7.76
C ASP A 569 18.94 -16.96 9.05
N GLU A 570 19.95 -16.09 9.01
CA GLU A 570 20.24 -15.16 10.11
C GLU A 570 19.15 -14.08 10.23
N LEU A 571 18.68 -13.58 9.10
CA LEU A 571 17.58 -12.61 9.05
C LEU A 571 16.30 -13.19 9.69
N VAL A 572 15.88 -14.39 9.29
CA VAL A 572 14.70 -15.07 9.83
C VAL A 572 14.86 -15.39 11.32
N LYS A 573 16.06 -15.80 11.75
CA LYS A 573 16.33 -16.00 13.19
C LYS A 573 16.18 -14.71 13.98
N ARG A 574 16.64 -13.59 13.46
CA ARG A 574 16.45 -12.27 14.08
C ARG A 574 14.97 -11.92 14.19
N TRP A 575 14.17 -12.17 13.16
CA TRP A 575 12.74 -11.94 13.19
C TRP A 575 11.99 -12.79 14.21
N ALA A 576 12.43 -14.03 14.42
CA ALA A 576 11.81 -14.95 15.38
C ALA A 576 12.13 -14.63 16.83
N GLN A 577 13.15 -13.81 17.12
CA GLN A 577 13.57 -13.48 18.48
C GLN A 577 12.82 -12.28 19.09
N ASN A 578 12.05 -11.56 18.30
CA ASN A 578 11.29 -10.38 18.68
C ASN A 578 9.78 -10.63 18.56
#